data_e10b59706f224c4f1c573093057aca7e
#
_entry.id   e10b59706f224c4f1c573093057aca7e
#
_cell.length_a   1.000
_cell.length_b   1.000
_cell.length_c   1.000
_cell.angle_alpha   90.00
_cell.angle_beta   90.00
_cell.angle_gamma   90.00
#
_symmetry.space_group_name_H-M   'P 1'
#
loop_
_entity.id
_entity.type
_entity.pdbx_description
1 polymer ?
#
loop_
_entity_poly.entity_id
_entity_poly.type
_entity_poly.pdbx_seq_one_letter_code
_entity_poly.pdbx_strand_id
1 'polypeptide(L)'
;MLCCFNARRLVDYAVRTLVLTYGSSGNAQLRSVRIIWAVAGAVYRAIAIITNSVIGRKKNNFPKRGKQMSDVIEIKNLRKSFGEVKAVQDISFCVKQGEMFAFLGVNGAGKSTTISIICGYLAKDGGSVEVCGKSIDNSIDDIKRNIGVVFQNSVLDQSLSVSDNLRSRAAFYGIKGAEFKKRQAELAKMLDFEKLLNRTVGKLSGGQRRRIDIARALLHKPQLLILDEPTTGLDPQTRKLLGDVVADLRKKENLTVLLTTHYMEEATDADYVVILDSGKIVAEGTPLDLKNKYTGDFITIYRADENEVKKLGVPYEIIRDAIRISVPDTAAATRLITENPNMFTDYEVTKGKMDDVFLNVTGRKLTGGDEK
;
A
#
# COMPACT_ATOMS: atom_id res chain seq x y z
N MET A 1 -23.65 -8.55 -11.48
CA MET A 1 -23.71 -10.02 -11.33
C MET A 1 -24.80 -10.51 -10.38
N LEU A 2 -25.08 -9.87 -9.25
CA LEU A 2 -26.15 -10.32 -8.32
C LEU A 2 -27.58 -10.32 -8.92
N CYS A 3 -27.95 -9.38 -9.80
CA CYS A 3 -29.29 -9.36 -10.42
C CYS A 3 -29.56 -10.52 -11.38
N CYS A 4 -28.56 -11.05 -12.08
CA CYS A 4 -28.73 -12.20 -12.98
C CYS A 4 -28.88 -13.53 -12.22
N PHE A 5 -28.29 -13.62 -11.03
CA PHE A 5 -28.39 -14.82 -10.19
C PHE A 5 -29.78 -14.97 -9.57
N ASN A 6 -30.42 -13.86 -9.21
CA ASN A 6 -31.79 -13.85 -8.67
C ASN A 6 -32.85 -14.14 -9.73
N ALA A 7 -32.69 -13.64 -10.96
CA ALA A 7 -33.64 -13.91 -12.05
C ALA A 7 -33.67 -15.41 -12.45
N ARG A 8 -32.54 -16.08 -12.46
CA ARG A 8 -32.46 -17.52 -12.76
C ARG A 8 -33.13 -18.37 -11.68
N ARG A 9 -32.95 -18.04 -10.41
CA ARG A 9 -33.63 -18.74 -9.29
C ARG A 9 -35.15 -18.52 -9.29
N LEU A 10 -35.62 -17.34 -9.64
CA LEU A 10 -37.05 -17.02 -9.73
C LEU A 10 -37.73 -17.80 -10.88
N VAL A 11 -37.09 -17.93 -12.03
CA VAL A 11 -37.61 -18.72 -13.17
C VAL A 11 -37.62 -20.19 -12.84
N ASP A 12 -36.55 -20.75 -12.23
CA ASP A 12 -36.51 -22.15 -11.79
C ASP A 12 -37.57 -22.45 -10.70
N TYR A 13 -37.80 -21.53 -9.78
CA TYR A 13 -38.83 -21.68 -8.76
C TYR A 13 -40.24 -21.62 -9.37
N ALA A 14 -40.51 -20.71 -10.28
CA ALA A 14 -41.82 -20.61 -10.98
C ALA A 14 -42.12 -21.86 -11.85
N VAL A 15 -41.13 -22.40 -12.56
CA VAL A 15 -41.25 -23.62 -13.37
C VAL A 15 -41.49 -24.83 -12.47
N ARG A 16 -40.77 -24.97 -11.37
CA ARG A 16 -40.99 -26.07 -10.40
C ARG A 16 -42.37 -26.01 -9.75
N THR A 17 -42.84 -24.82 -9.37
CA THR A 17 -44.17 -24.63 -8.77
C THR A 17 -45.27 -24.95 -9.75
N LEU A 18 -45.17 -24.57 -11.03
CA LEU A 18 -46.12 -24.87 -12.09
C LEU A 18 -46.17 -26.40 -12.41
N VAL A 19 -45.04 -27.08 -12.41
CA VAL A 19 -44.96 -28.54 -12.64
C VAL A 19 -45.58 -29.32 -11.48
N LEU A 20 -45.43 -28.83 -10.23
CA LEU A 20 -45.99 -29.50 -9.05
C LEU A 20 -47.49 -29.27 -8.89
N THR A 21 -48.04 -28.12 -9.35
CA THR A 21 -49.48 -27.81 -9.23
C THR A 21 -50.35 -28.44 -10.32
N TYR A 22 -49.80 -28.85 -11.48
CA TYR A 22 -50.56 -29.37 -12.60
C TYR A 22 -50.26 -30.84 -12.93
N GLY A 23 -49.61 -31.57 -12.03
CA GLY A 23 -49.05 -32.91 -12.26
C GLY A 23 -50.00 -34.11 -12.03
N SER A 24 -51.32 -33.95 -11.92
CA SER A 24 -52.19 -35.05 -11.47
C SER A 24 -53.40 -35.44 -12.34
N SER A 25 -53.43 -35.17 -13.63
CA SER A 25 -54.50 -35.75 -14.49
C SER A 25 -54.05 -35.92 -15.95
N GLY A 26 -54.35 -37.08 -16.49
CA GLY A 26 -53.72 -37.70 -17.67
C GLY A 26 -54.02 -37.04 -19.03
N ASN A 27 -53.25 -37.48 -20.00
CA ASN A 27 -53.29 -37.35 -21.48
C ASN A 27 -53.50 -35.96 -22.17
N ALA A 28 -54.08 -34.95 -21.53
CA ALA A 28 -54.14 -33.60 -22.10
C ALA A 28 -52.81 -32.78 -21.83
N GLN A 29 -51.95 -33.31 -21.01
CA GLN A 29 -50.81 -32.64 -20.39
C GLN A 29 -49.55 -32.50 -21.26
N LEU A 30 -49.33 -33.41 -22.20
CA LEU A 30 -48.10 -33.37 -23.02
C LEU A 30 -48.05 -32.15 -23.98
N ARG A 31 -49.22 -31.66 -24.40
CA ARG A 31 -49.28 -30.41 -25.20
C ARG A 31 -49.09 -29.16 -24.35
N SER A 32 -49.65 -29.13 -23.15
CA SER A 32 -49.53 -27.99 -22.22
C SER A 32 -48.10 -27.84 -21.71
N VAL A 33 -47.43 -28.94 -21.37
CA VAL A 33 -46.01 -28.92 -20.94
C VAL A 33 -45.07 -28.43 -22.06
N ARG A 34 -45.32 -28.84 -23.31
CA ARG A 34 -44.54 -28.36 -24.47
C ARG A 34 -44.74 -26.87 -24.72
N ILE A 35 -45.93 -26.35 -24.52
CA ILE A 35 -46.22 -24.90 -24.64
C ILE A 35 -45.52 -24.12 -23.52
N ILE A 36 -45.53 -24.61 -22.28
CA ILE A 36 -44.88 -24.00 -21.13
C ILE A 36 -43.34 -23.93 -21.35
N TRP A 37 -42.73 -25.01 -21.86
CA TRP A 37 -41.31 -25.02 -22.18
C TRP A 37 -40.96 -24.09 -23.36
N ALA A 38 -41.83 -23.98 -24.36
CA ALA A 38 -41.65 -23.07 -25.49
C ALA A 38 -41.75 -21.60 -25.05
N VAL A 39 -42.68 -21.27 -24.16
CA VAL A 39 -42.85 -19.91 -23.59
C VAL A 39 -41.70 -19.59 -22.66
N ALA A 40 -41.29 -20.49 -21.77
CA ALA A 40 -40.14 -20.29 -20.89
C ALA A 40 -38.84 -20.07 -21.68
N GLY A 41 -38.64 -20.84 -22.76
CA GLY A 41 -37.49 -20.68 -23.66
C GLY A 41 -37.52 -19.37 -24.47
N ALA A 42 -38.71 -18.86 -24.83
CA ALA A 42 -38.88 -17.57 -25.49
C ALA A 42 -38.62 -16.40 -24.53
N VAL A 43 -39.12 -16.49 -23.31
CA VAL A 43 -38.85 -15.50 -22.25
C VAL A 43 -37.36 -15.47 -21.88
N TYR A 44 -36.71 -16.64 -21.80
CA TYR A 44 -35.26 -16.70 -21.52
C TYR A 44 -34.44 -16.07 -22.66
N ARG A 45 -34.82 -16.29 -23.92
CA ARG A 45 -34.18 -15.64 -25.07
C ARG A 45 -34.45 -14.14 -25.09
N ALA A 46 -35.64 -13.69 -24.77
CA ALA A 46 -35.97 -12.26 -24.69
C ALA A 46 -35.18 -11.56 -23.56
N ILE A 47 -35.05 -12.18 -22.38
CA ILE A 47 -34.22 -11.67 -21.28
C ILE A 47 -32.75 -11.65 -21.68
N ALA A 48 -32.24 -12.66 -22.35
CA ALA A 48 -30.85 -12.70 -22.85
C ALA A 48 -30.59 -11.62 -23.91
N ILE A 49 -31.54 -11.33 -24.80
CA ILE A 49 -31.45 -10.25 -25.79
C ILE A 49 -31.51 -8.87 -25.13
N ILE A 50 -32.40 -8.67 -24.16
CA ILE A 50 -32.51 -7.42 -23.42
C ILE A 50 -31.27 -7.19 -22.55
N THR A 51 -30.73 -8.21 -21.86
CA THR A 51 -29.48 -8.09 -21.11
C THR A 51 -28.29 -7.81 -22.04
N ASN A 52 -28.20 -8.47 -23.19
CA ASN A 52 -27.15 -8.15 -24.17
C ASN A 52 -27.32 -6.77 -24.83
N SER A 53 -28.54 -6.30 -25.05
CA SER A 53 -28.77 -4.96 -25.61
C SER A 53 -28.55 -3.85 -24.57
N VAL A 54 -28.83 -4.08 -23.30
CA VAL A 54 -28.55 -3.16 -22.18
C VAL A 54 -27.06 -3.19 -21.82
N ILE A 55 -26.43 -4.35 -21.85
CA ILE A 55 -24.97 -4.49 -21.64
C ILE A 55 -24.20 -4.01 -22.88
N GLY A 56 -24.72 -4.22 -24.08
CA GLY A 56 -24.10 -3.78 -25.34
C GLY A 56 -24.18 -2.25 -25.59
N ARG A 57 -25.08 -1.51 -24.93
CA ARG A 57 -25.14 -0.03 -25.04
C ARG A 57 -24.34 0.72 -23.99
N LYS A 58 -23.97 0.10 -22.90
CA LYS A 58 -22.77 0.54 -22.19
C LYS A 58 -21.58 -0.10 -22.96
N LYS A 59 -21.09 0.56 -24.00
CA LYS A 59 -19.67 0.51 -24.29
C LYS A 59 -19.02 0.81 -22.94
N ASN A 60 -18.67 -0.22 -22.22
CA ASN A 60 -17.69 -0.14 -21.16
C ASN A 60 -16.46 0.45 -21.88
N ASN A 61 -16.31 1.76 -21.78
CA ASN A 61 -15.00 2.33 -21.67
C ASN A 61 -14.42 1.80 -20.35
N PHE A 62 -14.21 0.49 -20.29
CA PHE A 62 -13.03 0.01 -19.61
C PHE A 62 -11.91 0.74 -20.32
N PRO A 63 -11.12 1.54 -19.64
CA PRO A 63 -9.90 2.04 -20.25
C PRO A 63 -9.27 0.80 -20.88
N LYS A 64 -9.06 0.83 -22.21
CA LYS A 64 -8.26 -0.16 -22.94
C LYS A 64 -7.12 -0.45 -22.03
N ARG A 65 -6.89 -1.74 -21.68
CA ARG A 65 -5.82 -2.23 -20.80
C ARG A 65 -4.73 -1.19 -20.79
N GLY A 66 -4.67 -0.43 -19.70
CA GLY A 66 -3.84 0.75 -19.62
C GLY A 66 -2.45 0.31 -20.04
N LYS A 67 -1.73 1.18 -20.70
CA LYS A 67 -0.29 1.12 -20.88
C LYS A 67 0.27 0.25 -19.79
N GLN A 68 0.88 -0.87 -20.13
CA GLN A 68 1.49 -1.78 -19.17
C GLN A 68 2.36 -0.87 -18.32
N MET A 69 1.99 -0.68 -17.04
CA MET A 69 2.69 0.26 -16.17
C MET A 69 4.12 -0.22 -16.16
N SER A 70 5.03 0.59 -16.70
CA SER A 70 6.44 0.23 -16.78
C SER A 70 6.99 0.17 -15.36
N ASP A 71 7.73 -0.87 -15.07
CA ASP A 71 8.45 -0.96 -13.80
C ASP A 71 9.49 0.16 -13.76
N VAL A 72 9.43 0.97 -12.69
CA VAL A 72 10.40 2.05 -12.45
C VAL A 72 11.63 1.49 -11.75
N ILE A 73 11.45 0.46 -10.92
CA ILE A 73 12.55 -0.33 -10.35
C ILE A 73 12.27 -1.79 -10.67
N GLU A 74 13.26 -2.51 -11.18
CA GLU A 74 13.25 -3.95 -11.31
C GLU A 74 14.54 -4.51 -10.69
N ILE A 75 14.39 -5.38 -9.68
CA ILE A 75 15.50 -6.04 -9.00
C ILE A 75 15.31 -7.55 -9.10
N LYS A 76 16.34 -8.26 -9.55
CA LYS A 76 16.36 -9.73 -9.66
C LYS A 76 17.57 -10.30 -8.97
N ASN A 77 17.33 -11.19 -8.01
CA ASN A 77 18.33 -11.98 -7.29
C ASN A 77 19.48 -11.15 -6.72
N LEU A 78 19.14 -9.96 -6.17
CA LEU A 78 20.12 -9.03 -5.61
C LEU A 78 20.80 -9.63 -4.39
N ARG A 79 22.14 -9.56 -4.38
CA ARG A 79 22.97 -10.04 -3.27
C ARG A 79 24.02 -9.00 -2.89
N LYS A 80 24.25 -8.89 -1.57
CA LYS A 80 25.31 -8.07 -1.00
C LYS A 80 25.77 -8.62 0.33
N SER A 81 27.10 -8.77 0.47
CA SER A 81 27.74 -9.19 1.71
C SER A 81 28.84 -8.21 2.12
N PHE A 82 29.10 -8.12 3.41
CA PHE A 82 30.22 -7.40 4.00
C PHE A 82 31.00 -8.38 4.87
N GLY A 83 32.08 -8.92 4.32
CA GLY A 83 32.78 -10.07 4.93
C GLY A 83 31.80 -11.25 5.08
N GLU A 84 31.62 -11.73 6.29
CA GLU A 84 30.72 -12.85 6.59
C GLU A 84 29.23 -12.44 6.71
N VAL A 85 28.95 -11.13 6.85
CA VAL A 85 27.58 -10.61 7.02
C VAL A 85 26.88 -10.52 5.67
N LYS A 86 25.87 -11.36 5.46
CA LYS A 86 25.00 -11.34 4.27
C LYS A 86 23.92 -10.29 4.45
N ALA A 87 24.20 -9.05 4.06
CA ALA A 87 23.28 -7.92 4.25
C ALA A 87 22.07 -7.95 3.32
N VAL A 88 22.20 -8.53 2.10
CA VAL A 88 21.10 -8.75 1.15
C VAL A 88 21.26 -10.15 0.57
N GLN A 89 20.22 -10.96 0.68
CA GLN A 89 20.25 -12.39 0.38
C GLN A 89 19.21 -12.76 -0.68
N ASP A 90 19.56 -12.54 -1.96
CA ASP A 90 18.78 -13.03 -3.09
C ASP A 90 17.37 -12.43 -3.16
N ILE A 91 17.25 -11.11 -2.98
CA ILE A 91 15.94 -10.41 -3.05
C ILE A 91 15.58 -10.06 -4.50
N SER A 92 14.29 -10.19 -4.81
CA SER A 92 13.72 -9.82 -6.11
C SER A 92 12.39 -9.12 -5.90
N PHE A 93 12.20 -7.96 -6.51
CA PHE A 93 10.94 -7.19 -6.47
C PHE A 93 10.90 -6.18 -7.60
N CYS A 94 9.71 -5.63 -7.87
CA CYS A 94 9.53 -4.52 -8.80
C CYS A 94 8.70 -3.41 -8.17
N VAL A 95 8.92 -2.17 -8.62
CA VAL A 95 8.14 -0.98 -8.24
C VAL A 95 7.54 -0.38 -9.51
N LYS A 96 6.22 -0.25 -9.55
CA LYS A 96 5.50 0.27 -10.71
C LYS A 96 5.46 1.79 -10.71
N GLN A 97 5.31 2.37 -11.90
CA GLN A 97 5.20 3.82 -12.04
C GLN A 97 4.00 4.38 -11.27
N GLY A 98 4.21 5.44 -10.47
CA GLY A 98 3.19 6.08 -9.65
C GLY A 98 2.86 5.34 -8.35
N GLU A 99 3.49 4.19 -8.09
CA GLU A 99 3.31 3.39 -6.89
C GLU A 99 4.04 4.01 -5.69
N MET A 100 3.44 3.90 -4.52
CA MET A 100 4.12 4.07 -3.23
C MET A 100 4.47 2.70 -2.69
N PHE A 101 5.73 2.35 -2.79
CA PHE A 101 6.28 1.07 -2.36
C PHE A 101 7.03 1.24 -1.04
N ALA A 102 6.71 0.43 -0.04
CA ALA A 102 7.33 0.50 1.27
C ALA A 102 8.23 -0.71 1.55
N PHE A 103 9.48 -0.45 1.91
CA PHE A 103 10.35 -1.41 2.57
C PHE A 103 10.20 -1.31 4.08
N LEU A 104 9.63 -2.32 4.68
CA LEU A 104 9.45 -2.45 6.11
C LEU A 104 10.45 -3.41 6.70
N GLY A 105 11.03 -3.11 7.85
CA GLY A 105 11.96 -4.00 8.54
C GLY A 105 12.72 -3.32 9.67
N VAL A 106 13.27 -4.11 10.59
CA VAL A 106 14.11 -3.61 11.68
C VAL A 106 15.44 -3.05 11.16
N ASN A 107 16.16 -2.36 12.03
CA ASN A 107 17.53 -1.93 11.73
C ASN A 107 18.41 -3.13 11.42
N GLY A 108 19.22 -3.04 10.38
CA GLY A 108 20.06 -4.16 9.91
C GLY A 108 19.36 -5.16 8.97
N ALA A 109 18.06 -5.01 8.67
CA ALA A 109 17.34 -5.92 7.77
C ALA A 109 17.79 -5.85 6.30
N GLY A 110 18.64 -4.89 5.89
CA GLY A 110 19.14 -4.75 4.53
C GLY A 110 18.51 -3.59 3.73
N LYS A 111 17.60 -2.80 4.32
CA LYS A 111 16.89 -1.69 3.65
C LYS A 111 17.86 -0.66 3.06
N SER A 112 18.66 -0.01 3.89
CA SER A 112 19.59 1.06 3.46
C SER A 112 20.72 0.53 2.56
N THR A 113 21.11 -0.75 2.71
CA THR A 113 22.04 -1.43 1.80
C THR A 113 21.42 -1.51 0.39
N THR A 114 20.18 -1.96 0.29
CA THR A 114 19.44 -2.04 -0.98
C THR A 114 19.29 -0.65 -1.62
N ILE A 115 18.91 0.36 -0.85
CA ILE A 115 18.81 1.76 -1.31
C ILE A 115 20.16 2.25 -1.84
N SER A 116 21.27 1.99 -1.10
CA SER A 116 22.60 2.41 -1.51
C SER A 116 23.04 1.79 -2.83
N ILE A 117 22.63 0.54 -3.11
CA ILE A 117 22.88 -0.13 -4.39
C ILE A 117 22.04 0.51 -5.49
N ILE A 118 20.74 0.73 -5.28
CA ILE A 118 19.85 1.40 -6.25
C ILE A 118 20.37 2.79 -6.63
N CYS A 119 20.90 3.54 -5.66
CA CYS A 119 21.49 4.86 -5.86
C CYS A 119 22.90 4.84 -6.49
N GLY A 120 23.50 3.65 -6.65
CA GLY A 120 24.86 3.49 -7.17
C GLY A 120 25.96 3.99 -6.24
N TYR A 121 25.71 4.00 -4.93
CA TYR A 121 26.72 4.30 -3.90
C TYR A 121 27.45 3.04 -3.42
N LEU A 122 26.86 1.88 -3.64
CA LEU A 122 27.39 0.60 -3.23
C LEU A 122 27.29 -0.40 -4.38
N ALA A 123 28.37 -1.10 -4.67
CA ALA A 123 28.38 -2.18 -5.65
C ALA A 123 27.65 -3.41 -5.09
N LYS A 124 26.83 -4.04 -5.93
CA LYS A 124 26.22 -5.34 -5.64
C LYS A 124 27.22 -6.47 -5.82
N ASP A 125 26.99 -7.61 -5.18
CA ASP A 125 27.82 -8.82 -5.38
C ASP A 125 27.18 -9.79 -6.38
N GLY A 126 25.88 -9.60 -6.69
CA GLY A 126 25.17 -10.42 -7.69
C GLY A 126 23.76 -9.89 -7.96
N GLY A 127 23.13 -10.48 -8.97
CA GLY A 127 21.82 -10.09 -9.43
C GLY A 127 21.82 -8.90 -10.40
N SER A 128 20.64 -8.44 -10.81
CA SER A 128 20.47 -7.27 -11.67
C SER A 128 19.58 -6.21 -10.99
N VAL A 129 19.88 -4.95 -11.27
CA VAL A 129 19.09 -3.80 -10.81
C VAL A 129 18.90 -2.86 -11.98
N GLU A 130 17.65 -2.61 -12.32
CA GLU A 130 17.27 -1.62 -13.34
C GLU A 130 16.41 -0.52 -12.69
N VAL A 131 16.66 0.73 -13.06
CA VAL A 131 15.93 1.90 -12.57
C VAL A 131 15.56 2.77 -13.75
N CYS A 132 14.28 3.11 -13.90
CA CYS A 132 13.74 3.85 -15.03
C CYS A 132 14.14 3.21 -16.38
N GLY A 133 14.12 1.86 -16.46
CA GLY A 133 14.48 1.09 -17.65
C GLY A 133 15.98 1.08 -17.99
N LYS A 134 16.85 1.45 -17.05
CA LYS A 134 18.31 1.51 -17.23
C LYS A 134 19.02 0.69 -16.16
N SER A 135 20.02 -0.11 -16.57
CA SER A 135 20.85 -0.87 -15.63
C SER A 135 21.79 0.07 -14.85
N ILE A 136 21.89 -0.16 -13.52
CA ILE A 136 22.80 0.59 -12.67
C ILE A 136 24.28 0.34 -13.02
N ASP A 137 24.58 -0.79 -13.65
CA ASP A 137 25.96 -1.15 -14.00
C ASP A 137 26.53 -0.28 -15.12
N ASN A 138 25.68 0.22 -16.03
CA ASN A 138 26.10 0.92 -17.24
C ASN A 138 25.59 2.36 -17.37
N SER A 139 24.59 2.77 -16.59
CA SER A 139 23.85 4.02 -16.82
C SER A 139 23.56 4.79 -15.54
N ILE A 140 24.43 4.68 -14.55
CA ILE A 140 24.20 5.26 -13.21
C ILE A 140 24.02 6.78 -13.24
N ASP A 141 24.73 7.51 -14.10
CA ASP A 141 24.62 8.97 -14.20
C ASP A 141 23.28 9.42 -14.77
N ASP A 142 22.76 8.66 -15.74
CA ASP A 142 21.41 8.90 -16.27
C ASP A 142 20.33 8.57 -15.25
N ILE A 143 20.51 7.50 -14.48
CA ILE A 143 19.62 7.13 -13.38
C ILE A 143 19.58 8.24 -12.34
N LYS A 144 20.73 8.76 -11.91
CA LYS A 144 20.83 9.86 -10.94
C LYS A 144 20.10 11.14 -11.35
N ARG A 145 19.88 11.36 -12.64
CA ARG A 145 19.08 12.49 -13.15
C ARG A 145 17.58 12.28 -13.00
N ASN A 146 17.13 11.04 -12.88
CA ASN A 146 15.73 10.67 -12.76
C ASN A 146 15.29 10.33 -11.33
N ILE A 147 16.24 10.27 -10.38
CA ILE A 147 15.93 9.93 -8.99
C ILE A 147 16.18 11.11 -8.05
N GLY A 148 15.26 11.33 -7.12
CA GLY A 148 15.44 12.17 -5.96
C GLY A 148 15.68 11.29 -4.72
N VAL A 149 16.65 11.64 -3.88
CA VAL A 149 16.96 10.85 -2.69
C VAL A 149 16.97 11.73 -1.46
N VAL A 150 16.23 11.31 -0.45
CA VAL A 150 16.25 11.87 0.91
C VAL A 150 16.82 10.81 1.84
N PHE A 151 18.02 11.02 2.32
CA PHE A 151 18.72 10.11 3.24
C PHE A 151 18.20 10.27 4.67
N GLN A 152 18.46 9.29 5.50
CA GLN A 152 18.16 9.33 6.94
C GLN A 152 18.78 10.58 7.59
N ASN A 153 20.07 10.83 7.33
CA ASN A 153 20.75 12.04 7.75
C ASN A 153 20.66 13.14 6.69
N SER A 154 20.49 14.39 7.14
CA SER A 154 20.48 15.53 6.25
C SER A 154 21.86 15.73 5.59
N VAL A 155 21.84 15.99 4.29
CA VAL A 155 23.05 16.27 3.48
C VAL A 155 23.16 17.76 3.09
N LEU A 156 22.40 18.63 3.78
CA LEU A 156 22.46 20.07 3.60
C LEU A 156 23.70 20.64 4.30
N ASP A 157 24.34 21.62 3.65
CA ASP A 157 25.40 22.41 4.29
C ASP A 157 24.81 23.32 5.36
N GLN A 158 25.20 23.08 6.60
CA GLN A 158 24.68 23.81 7.77
C GLN A 158 25.12 25.29 7.82
N SER A 159 26.20 25.64 7.13
CA SER A 159 26.73 27.01 7.08
C SER A 159 26.01 27.90 6.07
N LEU A 160 25.40 27.32 5.06
CA LEU A 160 24.72 28.02 3.99
C LEU A 160 23.24 28.28 4.32
N SER A 161 22.67 29.31 3.63
CA SER A 161 21.23 29.51 3.66
C SER A 161 20.46 28.38 2.97
N VAL A 162 19.16 28.26 3.28
CA VAL A 162 18.28 27.33 2.56
C VAL A 162 18.32 27.60 1.05
N SER A 163 18.21 28.87 0.65
CA SER A 163 18.22 29.24 -0.77
C SER A 163 19.54 28.86 -1.46
N ASP A 164 20.69 29.03 -0.79
CA ASP A 164 21.98 28.70 -1.38
C ASP A 164 22.20 27.19 -1.50
N ASN A 165 21.78 26.41 -0.50
CA ASN A 165 21.77 24.95 -0.60
C ASN A 165 20.97 24.46 -1.81
N LEU A 166 19.74 24.98 -1.97
CA LEU A 166 18.87 24.61 -3.09
C LEU A 166 19.45 25.08 -4.43
N ARG A 167 20.03 26.28 -4.49
CA ARG A 167 20.66 26.84 -5.71
C ARG A 167 21.85 26.01 -6.15
N SER A 168 22.74 25.67 -5.23
CA SER A 168 23.89 24.81 -5.51
C SER A 168 23.47 23.46 -6.07
N ARG A 169 22.44 22.84 -5.47
CA ARG A 169 21.92 21.55 -5.97
C ARG A 169 21.26 21.68 -7.33
N ALA A 170 20.46 22.72 -7.57
CA ALA A 170 19.78 22.99 -8.83
C ALA A 170 20.78 23.16 -9.98
N ALA A 171 21.93 23.77 -9.71
CA ALA A 171 22.98 23.98 -10.71
C ALA A 171 23.53 22.68 -11.30
N PHE A 172 23.59 21.57 -10.54
CA PHE A 172 23.99 20.25 -11.05
C PHE A 172 23.02 19.69 -12.11
N TYR A 173 21.76 20.14 -12.08
CA TYR A 173 20.75 19.76 -13.07
C TYR A 173 20.56 20.81 -14.16
N GLY A 174 21.42 21.85 -14.19
CA GLY A 174 21.32 22.95 -15.16
C GLY A 174 20.21 23.97 -14.87
N ILE A 175 19.48 23.83 -13.77
CA ILE A 175 18.38 24.73 -13.37
C ILE A 175 18.98 26.01 -12.77
N LYS A 176 18.83 27.16 -13.46
CA LYS A 176 19.48 28.43 -13.10
C LYS A 176 18.52 29.61 -13.27
N GLY A 177 18.91 30.77 -12.77
CA GLY A 177 18.24 32.06 -13.04
C GLY A 177 16.75 32.06 -12.66
N ALA A 178 15.91 32.46 -13.59
CA ALA A 178 14.46 32.57 -13.41
C ALA A 178 13.78 31.21 -13.17
N GLU A 179 14.26 30.17 -13.84
CA GLU A 179 13.75 28.81 -13.67
C GLU A 179 13.96 28.29 -12.24
N PHE A 180 15.16 28.50 -11.69
CA PHE A 180 15.45 28.17 -10.30
C PHE A 180 14.53 28.92 -9.32
N LYS A 181 14.39 30.27 -9.51
CA LYS A 181 13.53 31.08 -8.65
C LYS A 181 12.08 30.57 -8.66
N LYS A 182 11.55 30.26 -9.84
CA LYS A 182 10.21 29.70 -9.99
C LYS A 182 10.08 28.37 -9.26
N ARG A 183 11.00 27.43 -9.50
CA ARG A 183 10.96 26.08 -8.87
C ARG A 183 11.15 26.17 -7.36
N GLN A 184 12.02 27.02 -6.88
CA GLN A 184 12.22 27.26 -5.46
C GLN A 184 10.94 27.78 -4.79
N ALA A 185 10.24 28.73 -5.39
CA ALA A 185 9.00 29.29 -4.86
C ALA A 185 7.88 28.23 -4.83
N GLU A 186 7.75 27.40 -5.88
CA GLU A 186 6.81 26.29 -5.93
C GLU A 186 7.03 25.32 -4.75
N LEU A 187 8.27 24.88 -4.56
CA LEU A 187 8.62 23.93 -3.51
C LEU A 187 8.51 24.57 -2.12
N ALA A 188 8.88 25.84 -1.97
CA ALA A 188 8.79 26.56 -0.72
C ALA A 188 7.34 26.68 -0.23
N LYS A 189 6.41 26.97 -1.15
CA LYS A 189 4.98 27.00 -0.86
C LYS A 189 4.43 25.61 -0.54
N MET A 190 4.81 24.61 -1.35
CA MET A 190 4.31 23.22 -1.20
C MET A 190 4.72 22.61 0.15
N LEU A 191 5.95 22.88 0.59
CA LEU A 191 6.56 22.31 1.82
C LEU A 191 6.59 23.30 2.99
N ASP A 192 5.88 24.43 2.88
CA ASP A 192 5.74 25.45 3.94
C ASP A 192 7.08 25.89 4.54
N PHE A 193 7.99 26.38 3.67
CA PHE A 193 9.27 26.93 4.13
C PHE A 193 9.64 28.29 3.49
N GLU A 194 8.66 29.00 2.94
CA GLU A 194 8.89 30.32 2.30
C GLU A 194 9.64 31.29 3.21
N LYS A 195 9.27 31.33 4.51
CA LYS A 195 9.88 32.21 5.52
C LYS A 195 11.29 31.75 5.93
N LEU A 196 11.74 30.59 5.50
CA LEU A 196 13.02 30.00 5.88
C LEU A 196 14.10 30.17 4.82
N LEU A 197 13.79 30.67 3.62
CA LEU A 197 14.70 30.71 2.47
C LEU A 197 16.04 31.40 2.77
N ASN A 198 16.03 32.48 3.55
CA ASN A 198 17.24 33.24 3.93
C ASN A 198 17.86 32.76 5.25
N ARG A 199 17.27 31.78 5.94
CA ARG A 199 17.82 31.22 7.17
C ARG A 199 18.96 30.27 6.88
N THR A 200 19.98 30.29 7.72
CA THR A 200 21.06 29.30 7.73
C THR A 200 20.51 27.94 8.17
N VAL A 201 20.85 26.89 7.45
CA VAL A 201 20.34 25.53 7.70
C VAL A 201 20.66 25.04 9.12
N GLY A 202 21.82 25.36 9.66
CA GLY A 202 22.23 25.02 11.03
C GLY A 202 21.29 25.57 12.12
N LYS A 203 20.50 26.63 11.83
CA LYS A 203 19.52 27.22 12.75
C LYS A 203 18.09 26.68 12.60
N LEU A 204 17.90 25.68 11.78
CA LEU A 204 16.59 25.07 11.55
C LEU A 204 16.33 23.93 12.54
N SER A 205 15.04 23.75 12.91
CA SER A 205 14.60 22.54 13.61
C SER A 205 14.77 21.29 12.73
N GLY A 206 14.73 20.10 13.30
CA GLY A 206 14.81 18.84 12.58
C GLY A 206 13.73 18.74 11.49
N GLY A 207 12.48 19.05 11.81
CA GLY A 207 11.36 19.04 10.86
C GLY A 207 11.51 20.09 9.76
N GLN A 208 11.96 21.31 10.10
CA GLN A 208 12.25 22.32 9.10
C GLN A 208 13.34 21.86 8.14
N ARG A 209 14.43 21.30 8.67
CA ARG A 209 15.53 20.77 7.86
C ARG A 209 15.06 19.65 6.94
N ARG A 210 14.22 18.75 7.44
CA ARG A 210 13.67 17.62 6.64
C ARG A 210 12.84 18.11 5.45
N ARG A 211 12.02 19.15 5.62
CA ARG A 211 11.29 19.78 4.50
C ARG A 211 12.24 20.28 3.41
N ILE A 212 13.38 20.85 3.77
CA ILE A 212 14.39 21.32 2.81
C ILE A 212 15.12 20.15 2.13
N ASP A 213 15.42 19.05 2.84
CA ASP A 213 15.98 17.84 2.24
C ASP A 213 15.06 17.28 1.14
N ILE A 214 13.74 17.26 1.40
CA ILE A 214 12.75 16.83 0.42
C ILE A 214 12.67 17.82 -0.75
N ALA A 215 12.63 19.13 -0.48
CA ALA A 215 12.68 20.13 -1.54
C ALA A 215 13.91 19.96 -2.43
N ARG A 216 15.07 19.70 -1.83
CA ARG A 216 16.31 19.41 -2.56
C ARG A 216 16.20 18.18 -3.47
N ALA A 217 15.56 17.11 -2.99
CA ALA A 217 15.36 15.90 -3.77
C ALA A 217 14.38 16.09 -4.94
N LEU A 218 13.42 17.02 -4.80
CA LEU A 218 12.38 17.30 -5.80
C LEU A 218 12.73 18.41 -6.82
N LEU A 219 13.87 19.09 -6.66
CA LEU A 219 14.26 20.25 -7.50
C LEU A 219 14.16 19.98 -9.01
N HIS A 220 14.66 18.84 -9.45
CA HIS A 220 14.78 18.46 -10.85
C HIS A 220 13.61 17.62 -11.37
N LYS A 221 12.49 17.55 -10.62
CA LYS A 221 11.28 16.78 -10.97
C LYS A 221 11.59 15.31 -11.28
N PRO A 222 12.11 14.56 -10.32
CA PRO A 222 12.47 13.16 -10.53
C PRO A 222 11.23 12.30 -10.85
N GLN A 223 11.44 11.18 -11.54
CA GLN A 223 10.42 10.15 -11.75
C GLN A 223 10.27 9.23 -10.53
N LEU A 224 11.35 9.05 -9.78
CA LEU A 224 11.42 8.23 -8.58
C LEU A 224 11.95 9.05 -7.40
N LEU A 225 11.21 9.07 -6.32
CA LEU A 225 11.63 9.63 -5.03
C LEU A 225 11.93 8.50 -4.06
N ILE A 226 13.16 8.44 -3.57
CA ILE A 226 13.59 7.49 -2.56
C ILE A 226 13.65 8.22 -1.22
N LEU A 227 12.94 7.70 -0.23
CA LEU A 227 12.84 8.23 1.12
C LEU A 227 13.39 7.21 2.11
N ASP A 228 14.62 7.42 2.59
CA ASP A 228 15.24 6.53 3.58
C ASP A 228 14.93 7.04 4.99
N GLU A 229 13.99 6.37 5.67
CA GLU A 229 13.46 6.70 7.01
C GLU A 229 13.10 8.19 7.16
N PRO A 230 12.19 8.73 6.33
CA PRO A 230 12.03 10.18 6.18
C PRO A 230 11.44 10.86 7.42
N THR A 231 10.78 10.14 8.29
CA THR A 231 9.99 10.69 9.41
C THR A 231 10.60 10.44 10.78
N THR A 232 11.74 9.75 10.83
CA THR A 232 12.47 9.51 12.09
C THR A 232 12.80 10.81 12.79
N GLY A 233 12.37 10.94 14.06
CA GLY A 233 12.59 12.13 14.88
C GLY A 233 11.74 13.36 14.50
N LEU A 234 10.70 13.19 13.66
CA LEU A 234 9.76 14.27 13.32
C LEU A 234 8.54 14.28 14.23
N ASP A 235 8.04 15.49 14.50
CA ASP A 235 6.75 15.68 15.14
C ASP A 235 5.58 15.20 14.24
N PRO A 236 4.41 14.82 14.82
CA PRO A 236 3.28 14.30 14.07
C PRO A 236 2.76 15.24 12.97
N GLN A 237 2.81 16.56 13.21
CA GLN A 237 2.33 17.55 12.24
C GLN A 237 3.24 17.61 11.01
N THR A 238 4.54 17.59 11.20
CA THR A 238 5.52 17.55 10.09
C THR A 238 5.41 16.24 9.33
N ARG A 239 5.23 15.10 10.01
CA ARG A 239 5.04 13.79 9.39
C ARG A 239 3.80 13.79 8.49
N LYS A 240 2.67 14.30 8.98
CA LYS A 240 1.44 14.43 8.20
C LYS A 240 1.62 15.30 6.97
N LEU A 241 2.24 16.48 7.12
CA LEU A 241 2.53 17.39 5.99
C LEU A 241 3.32 16.69 4.89
N LEU A 242 4.34 15.89 5.26
CA LEU A 242 5.14 15.14 4.29
C LEU A 242 4.31 14.09 3.56
N GLY A 243 3.46 13.35 4.26
CA GLY A 243 2.53 12.38 3.67
C GLY A 243 1.60 13.04 2.65
N ASP A 244 0.98 14.17 3.03
CA ASP A 244 0.08 14.93 2.16
C ASP A 244 0.80 15.43 0.89
N VAL A 245 2.02 15.97 1.02
CA VAL A 245 2.83 16.43 -0.12
C VAL A 245 3.19 15.27 -1.06
N VAL A 246 3.63 14.14 -0.51
CA VAL A 246 3.95 12.96 -1.32
C VAL A 246 2.71 12.45 -2.05
N ALA A 247 1.56 12.36 -1.37
CA ALA A 247 0.30 11.94 -1.98
C ALA A 247 -0.15 12.87 -3.12
N ASP A 248 0.01 14.19 -2.93
CA ASP A 248 -0.30 15.20 -3.94
C ASP A 248 0.60 15.09 -5.18
N LEU A 249 1.90 14.91 -4.98
CA LEU A 249 2.87 14.76 -6.09
C LEU A 249 2.62 13.46 -6.87
N ARG A 250 2.30 12.37 -6.18
CA ARG A 250 1.92 11.11 -6.84
C ARG A 250 0.72 11.31 -7.76
N LYS A 251 -0.33 11.98 -7.28
CA LYS A 251 -1.55 12.23 -8.05
C LYS A 251 -1.34 13.20 -9.22
N LYS A 252 -0.56 14.26 -9.02
CA LYS A 252 -0.41 15.35 -10.01
C LYS A 252 0.72 15.11 -11.01
N GLU A 253 1.83 14.55 -10.56
CA GLU A 253 3.05 14.39 -11.36
C GLU A 253 3.38 12.91 -11.66
N ASN A 254 2.53 11.96 -11.24
CA ASN A 254 2.74 10.51 -11.38
C ASN A 254 4.09 10.06 -10.79
N LEU A 255 4.48 10.69 -9.67
CA LEU A 255 5.72 10.42 -8.95
C LEU A 255 5.68 9.01 -8.35
N THR A 256 6.71 8.21 -8.61
CA THR A 256 6.91 6.93 -7.94
C THR A 256 7.67 7.14 -6.63
N VAL A 257 7.31 6.46 -5.58
CA VAL A 257 7.93 6.61 -4.26
C VAL A 257 8.39 5.26 -3.73
N LEU A 258 9.67 5.17 -3.37
CA LEU A 258 10.24 4.06 -2.60
C LEU A 258 10.56 4.57 -1.19
N LEU A 259 9.84 4.07 -0.21
CA LEU A 259 9.94 4.44 1.19
C LEU A 259 10.59 3.31 1.99
N THR A 260 11.65 3.59 2.77
CA THR A 260 12.06 2.69 3.83
C THR A 260 11.52 3.19 5.16
N THR A 261 11.01 2.30 5.97
CA THR A 261 10.50 2.65 7.29
C THR A 261 10.58 1.48 8.26
N HIS A 262 10.59 1.81 9.53
CA HIS A 262 10.30 0.90 10.64
C HIS A 262 8.97 1.27 11.33
N TYR A 263 8.26 2.31 10.85
CA TYR A 263 6.94 2.72 11.33
C TYR A 263 5.84 2.04 10.53
N MET A 264 5.01 1.26 11.20
CA MET A 264 3.94 0.48 10.58
C MET A 264 2.83 1.34 9.98
N GLU A 265 2.59 2.50 10.57
CA GLU A 265 1.61 3.48 10.08
C GLU A 265 1.94 3.93 8.66
N GLU A 266 3.22 4.20 8.37
CA GLU A 266 3.66 4.63 7.03
C GLU A 266 3.51 3.51 5.98
N ALA A 267 3.75 2.26 6.38
CA ALA A 267 3.55 1.12 5.50
C ALA A 267 2.06 0.86 5.20
N THR A 268 1.16 1.28 6.09
CA THR A 268 -0.29 1.15 5.89
C THR A 268 -0.81 2.01 4.74
N ASP A 269 -0.16 3.15 4.49
CA ASP A 269 -0.53 4.08 3.42
C ASP A 269 0.12 3.74 2.06
N ALA A 270 0.99 2.74 2.01
CA ALA A 270 1.63 2.29 0.79
C ALA A 270 0.69 1.45 -0.10
N ASP A 271 0.93 1.45 -1.41
CA ASP A 271 0.21 0.57 -2.34
C ASP A 271 0.73 -0.86 -2.25
N TYR A 272 2.02 -1.03 -2.01
CA TYR A 272 2.67 -2.32 -1.87
C TYR A 272 3.76 -2.28 -0.80
N VAL A 273 3.84 -3.33 0.00
CA VAL A 273 4.78 -3.45 1.11
C VAL A 273 5.61 -4.72 0.94
N VAL A 274 6.91 -4.59 1.13
CA VAL A 274 7.83 -5.71 1.27
C VAL A 274 8.42 -5.68 2.68
N ILE A 275 8.30 -6.78 3.40
CA ILE A 275 8.88 -6.95 4.73
C ILE A 275 10.22 -7.66 4.59
N LEU A 276 11.27 -6.94 5.00
CA LEU A 276 12.64 -7.46 5.04
C LEU A 276 13.01 -7.89 6.47
N ASP A 277 13.55 -9.09 6.60
CA ASP A 277 14.25 -9.54 7.81
C ASP A 277 15.54 -10.25 7.43
N SER A 278 16.62 -9.88 8.10
CA SER A 278 17.95 -10.53 7.96
C SER A 278 18.38 -10.66 6.49
N GLY A 279 18.14 -9.61 5.69
CA GLY A 279 18.53 -9.56 4.27
C GLY A 279 17.62 -10.32 3.30
N LYS A 280 16.49 -10.86 3.74
CA LYS A 280 15.54 -11.61 2.92
C LYS A 280 14.16 -10.95 2.91
N ILE A 281 13.42 -11.13 1.83
CA ILE A 281 12.00 -10.82 1.80
C ILE A 281 11.28 -11.97 2.51
N VAL A 282 10.58 -11.65 3.59
CA VAL A 282 9.83 -12.62 4.40
C VAL A 282 8.33 -12.57 4.16
N ALA A 283 7.82 -11.42 3.73
CA ALA A 283 6.45 -11.25 3.25
C ALA A 283 6.36 -10.05 2.30
N GLU A 284 5.41 -10.10 1.37
CA GLU A 284 5.10 -9.01 0.47
C GLU A 284 3.64 -9.03 0.03
N GLY A 285 3.10 -7.87 -0.33
CA GLY A 285 1.72 -7.69 -0.79
C GLY A 285 1.18 -6.29 -0.52
N THR A 286 -0.10 -6.08 -0.83
CA THR A 286 -0.78 -4.86 -0.37
C THR A 286 -0.94 -4.91 1.16
N PRO A 287 -1.02 -3.75 1.86
CA PRO A 287 -1.26 -3.74 3.31
C PRO A 287 -2.49 -4.57 3.71
N LEU A 288 -3.55 -4.55 2.89
CA LEU A 288 -4.76 -5.32 3.15
C LEU A 288 -4.53 -6.83 3.01
N ASP A 289 -3.82 -7.26 1.97
CA ASP A 289 -3.50 -8.68 1.77
C ASP A 289 -2.63 -9.24 2.89
N LEU A 290 -1.62 -8.44 3.31
CA LEU A 290 -0.75 -8.80 4.43
C LEU A 290 -1.53 -8.95 5.74
N LYS A 291 -2.42 -7.99 6.06
CA LYS A 291 -3.28 -8.07 7.24
C LYS A 291 -4.19 -9.30 7.18
N ASN A 292 -4.88 -9.53 6.06
CA ASN A 292 -5.77 -10.68 5.92
C ASN A 292 -5.03 -12.02 6.00
N LYS A 293 -3.78 -12.08 5.51
CA LYS A 293 -3.00 -13.31 5.49
C LYS A 293 -2.35 -13.65 6.82
N TYR A 294 -1.91 -12.63 7.56
CA TYR A 294 -1.04 -12.84 8.71
C TYR A 294 -1.63 -12.43 10.07
N THR A 295 -2.80 -11.78 10.14
CA THR A 295 -3.34 -11.33 11.43
C THR A 295 -4.72 -11.87 11.76
N GLY A 296 -5.69 -11.81 10.88
CA GLY A 296 -7.10 -11.96 11.20
C GLY A 296 -7.73 -10.64 11.69
N ASP A 297 -8.96 -10.73 12.22
CA ASP A 297 -9.71 -9.61 12.76
C ASP A 297 -9.87 -9.77 14.29
N PHE A 298 -10.21 -8.69 14.97
CA PHE A 298 -10.36 -8.66 16.42
C PHE A 298 -11.70 -8.05 16.80
N ILE A 299 -12.34 -8.63 17.83
CA ILE A 299 -13.49 -8.03 18.50
C ILE A 299 -13.04 -7.63 19.90
N THR A 300 -13.05 -6.35 20.20
CA THR A 300 -12.78 -5.84 21.55
C THR A 300 -14.09 -5.57 22.24
N ILE A 301 -14.35 -6.25 23.36
CA ILE A 301 -15.55 -6.11 24.17
C ILE A 301 -15.17 -5.36 25.45
N TYR A 302 -15.86 -4.27 25.71
CA TYR A 302 -15.65 -3.47 26.90
C TYR A 302 -16.52 -3.98 28.04
N ARG A 303 -15.94 -4.04 29.26
CA ARG A 303 -16.63 -4.45 30.50
C ARG A 303 -17.30 -5.83 30.44
N ALA A 304 -16.76 -6.76 29.65
CA ALA A 304 -17.27 -8.12 29.52
C ALA A 304 -16.83 -8.98 30.71
N ASP A 305 -17.66 -9.96 31.08
CA ASP A 305 -17.28 -11.01 32.02
C ASP A 305 -16.40 -12.04 31.31
N GLU A 306 -15.19 -12.25 31.81
CA GLU A 306 -14.24 -13.22 31.25
C GLU A 306 -14.82 -14.64 31.20
N ASN A 307 -15.64 -15.03 32.20
CA ASN A 307 -16.25 -16.37 32.23
C ASN A 307 -17.26 -16.59 31.11
N GLU A 308 -17.94 -15.53 30.66
CA GLU A 308 -18.83 -15.61 29.50
C GLU A 308 -18.04 -15.73 28.22
N VAL A 309 -16.94 -14.97 28.07
CA VAL A 309 -16.08 -15.04 26.89
C VAL A 309 -15.40 -16.41 26.77
N LYS A 310 -14.98 -17.01 27.88
CA LYS A 310 -14.42 -18.37 27.92
C LYS A 310 -15.36 -19.43 27.32
N LYS A 311 -16.67 -19.26 27.49
CA LYS A 311 -17.68 -20.22 26.96
C LYS A 311 -17.72 -20.23 25.44
N LEU A 312 -17.26 -19.16 24.77
CA LEU A 312 -17.21 -19.09 23.31
C LEU A 312 -16.15 -20.01 22.70
N GLY A 313 -15.16 -20.48 23.48
CA GLY A 313 -14.12 -21.37 23.00
C GLY A 313 -13.19 -20.77 21.95
N VAL A 314 -13.11 -19.44 21.86
CA VAL A 314 -12.29 -18.70 20.90
C VAL A 314 -11.05 -18.11 21.60
N PRO A 315 -9.93 -17.90 20.89
CA PRO A 315 -8.76 -17.24 21.47
C PRO A 315 -9.09 -15.81 21.90
N TYR A 316 -8.70 -15.44 23.11
CA TYR A 316 -8.86 -14.07 23.60
C TYR A 316 -7.68 -13.65 24.47
N GLU A 317 -7.54 -12.33 24.65
CA GLU A 317 -6.60 -11.70 25.57
C GLU A 317 -7.30 -10.61 26.38
N ILE A 318 -6.85 -10.39 27.61
CA ILE A 318 -7.37 -9.32 28.47
C ILE A 318 -6.49 -8.08 28.26
N ILE A 319 -7.12 -6.96 27.88
CA ILE A 319 -6.45 -5.68 27.65
C ILE A 319 -7.07 -4.65 28.58
N ARG A 320 -6.45 -4.39 29.72
CA ARG A 320 -6.95 -3.48 30.77
C ARG A 320 -8.37 -3.87 31.23
N ASP A 321 -9.37 -3.06 30.87
CA ASP A 321 -10.79 -3.22 31.20
C ASP A 321 -11.63 -3.81 30.06
N ALA A 322 -10.97 -4.35 29.02
CA ALA A 322 -11.59 -4.94 27.84
C ALA A 322 -11.05 -6.35 27.58
N ILE A 323 -11.83 -7.15 26.86
CA ILE A 323 -11.42 -8.46 26.36
C ILE A 323 -11.37 -8.39 24.84
N ARG A 324 -10.23 -8.76 24.27
CA ARG A 324 -9.99 -8.79 22.84
C ARG A 324 -10.03 -10.22 22.32
N ILE A 325 -11.01 -10.54 21.51
CA ILE A 325 -11.20 -11.84 20.88
C ILE A 325 -10.57 -11.83 19.49
N SER A 326 -9.77 -12.85 19.19
CA SER A 326 -9.19 -13.04 17.84
C SER A 326 -10.10 -13.91 16.98
N VAL A 327 -10.42 -13.46 15.78
CA VAL A 327 -11.25 -14.18 14.79
C VAL A 327 -10.55 -14.21 13.44
N PRO A 328 -10.79 -15.25 12.61
CA PRO A 328 -10.11 -15.38 11.31
C PRO A 328 -10.40 -14.25 10.33
N ASP A 329 -11.63 -13.76 10.31
CA ASP A 329 -12.11 -12.72 9.38
C ASP A 329 -13.35 -12.00 9.91
N THR A 330 -13.74 -10.92 9.24
CA THR A 330 -14.93 -10.12 9.59
C THR A 330 -16.24 -10.93 9.52
N ALA A 331 -16.30 -11.96 8.67
CA ALA A 331 -17.50 -12.79 8.59
C ALA A 331 -17.63 -13.70 9.82
N ALA A 332 -16.52 -14.20 10.34
CA ALA A 332 -16.48 -14.92 11.62
C ALA A 332 -16.84 -13.99 12.80
N ALA A 333 -16.32 -12.74 12.79
CA ALA A 333 -16.72 -11.73 13.77
C ALA A 333 -18.24 -11.50 13.76
N THR A 334 -18.81 -11.29 12.58
CA THR A 334 -20.26 -11.05 12.42
C THR A 334 -21.07 -12.23 12.92
N ARG A 335 -20.66 -13.49 12.60
CA ARG A 335 -21.37 -14.68 13.11
C ARG A 335 -21.33 -14.73 14.62
N LEU A 336 -20.15 -14.57 15.23
CA LEU A 336 -19.98 -14.63 16.68
C LEU A 336 -20.84 -13.60 17.42
N ILE A 337 -20.91 -12.37 16.88
CA ILE A 337 -21.73 -11.28 17.43
C ILE A 337 -23.23 -11.60 17.30
N THR A 338 -23.67 -12.09 16.14
CA THR A 338 -25.11 -12.37 15.91
C THR A 338 -25.59 -13.59 16.69
N GLU A 339 -24.74 -14.55 16.97
CA GLU A 339 -25.04 -15.72 17.77
C GLU A 339 -25.09 -15.41 19.28
N ASN A 340 -24.45 -14.34 19.73
CA ASN A 340 -24.34 -13.97 21.15
C ASN A 340 -24.69 -12.50 21.43
N PRO A 341 -25.86 -11.98 20.99
CA PRO A 341 -26.15 -10.55 21.01
C PRO A 341 -26.12 -9.90 22.39
N ASN A 342 -26.42 -10.65 23.45
CA ASN A 342 -26.42 -10.14 24.82
C ASN A 342 -25.01 -9.86 25.37
N MET A 343 -23.98 -10.51 24.86
CA MET A 343 -22.59 -10.32 25.24
C MET A 343 -21.98 -9.10 24.52
N PHE A 344 -22.32 -8.91 23.27
CA PHE A 344 -21.76 -7.87 22.40
C PHE A 344 -22.62 -6.59 22.44
N THR A 345 -22.72 -5.95 23.61
CA THR A 345 -23.50 -4.71 23.80
C THR A 345 -22.63 -3.46 23.63
N ASP A 346 -21.36 -3.52 24.03
CA ASP A 346 -20.36 -2.44 23.87
C ASP A 346 -19.08 -3.05 23.33
N TYR A 347 -18.87 -2.95 22.02
CA TYR A 347 -17.77 -3.61 21.35
C TYR A 347 -17.29 -2.84 20.10
N GLU A 348 -16.07 -3.14 19.70
CA GLU A 348 -15.43 -2.66 18.47
C GLU A 348 -14.91 -3.83 17.65
N VAL A 349 -15.11 -3.81 16.32
CA VAL A 349 -14.49 -4.77 15.39
C VAL A 349 -13.38 -4.06 14.63
N THR A 350 -12.15 -4.56 14.78
CA THR A 350 -10.98 -3.99 14.12
C THR A 350 -10.25 -5.05 13.31
N LYS A 351 -9.72 -4.64 12.16
CA LYS A 351 -8.75 -5.47 11.43
C LYS A 351 -7.40 -5.44 12.13
N GLY A 352 -6.65 -6.50 11.96
CA GLY A 352 -5.27 -6.57 12.43
C GLY A 352 -4.43 -5.41 11.92
N LYS A 353 -3.48 -4.98 12.73
CA LYS A 353 -2.55 -3.89 12.40
C LYS A 353 -1.32 -4.43 11.67
N MET A 354 -0.59 -3.54 11.01
CA MET A 354 0.68 -3.91 10.37
C MET A 354 1.75 -4.33 11.41
N ASP A 355 1.64 -3.85 12.66
CA ASP A 355 2.47 -4.32 13.79
C ASP A 355 2.28 -5.81 14.03
N ASP A 356 1.01 -6.28 14.02
CA ASP A 356 0.68 -7.70 14.22
C ASP A 356 1.20 -8.55 13.02
N VAL A 357 1.07 -8.03 11.79
CA VAL A 357 1.66 -8.66 10.60
C VAL A 357 3.16 -8.86 10.78
N PHE A 358 3.86 -7.78 11.14
CA PHE A 358 5.30 -7.81 11.29
C PHE A 358 5.74 -8.82 12.38
N LEU A 359 5.07 -8.79 13.54
CA LEU A 359 5.33 -9.72 14.64
C LEU A 359 5.14 -11.17 14.20
N ASN A 360 4.03 -11.48 13.52
CA ASN A 360 3.71 -12.83 13.10
C ASN A 360 4.65 -13.37 12.01
N VAL A 361 5.14 -12.49 11.13
CA VAL A 361 6.05 -12.88 10.04
C VAL A 361 7.50 -13.02 10.51
N THR A 362 7.96 -12.14 11.44
CA THR A 362 9.38 -12.09 11.85
C THR A 362 9.63 -12.72 13.22
N GLY A 363 8.60 -12.94 14.02
CA GLY A 363 8.72 -13.37 15.43
C GLY A 363 9.29 -12.29 16.36
N ARG A 364 9.44 -11.05 15.90
CA ARG A 364 10.06 -9.94 16.65
C ARG A 364 9.10 -8.77 16.80
N LYS A 365 9.04 -8.22 18.01
CA LYS A 365 8.40 -6.91 18.22
C LYS A 365 9.33 -5.82 17.67
N LEU A 366 8.75 -4.84 16.96
CA LEU A 366 9.45 -3.59 16.72
C LEU A 366 9.51 -2.83 18.04
N THR A 367 10.65 -2.85 18.69
CA THR A 367 10.93 -1.91 19.78
C THR A 367 11.01 -0.52 19.10
N GLY A 368 9.91 0.22 19.17
CA GLY A 368 9.94 1.66 19.00
C GLY A 368 10.84 2.24 20.07
N GLY A 369 11.79 3.02 19.67
CA GLY A 369 12.84 3.73 20.34
C GLY A 369 12.82 3.82 21.86
N ASP A 370 14.03 3.76 22.40
CA ASP A 370 14.46 4.20 23.74
C ASP A 370 14.06 3.33 24.93
N GLU A 371 14.70 2.18 25.05
CA GLU A 371 15.28 1.80 26.33
C GLU A 371 16.76 2.20 26.35
N LYS A 372 17.03 3.35 26.94
CA LYS A 372 18.26 3.68 27.65
C LYS A 372 17.89 4.22 29.02
#